data_fcb363bed70d0d76dad61f57e470adfa
#
_entry.id   fcb363bed70d0d76dad61f57e470adfa
#
_cell.length_a   1.000
_cell.length_b   1.000
_cell.length_c   1.000
_cell.angle_alpha   90.00
_cell.angle_beta   90.00
_cell.angle_gamma   90.00
#
_symmetry.space_group_name_H-M   'P 1'
#
loop_
_entity.id
_entity.type
_entity.pdbx_description
1 polymer ?
#
loop_
_entity_poly.entity_id
_entity_poly.type
_entity_poly.pdbx_seq_one_letter_code
_entity_poly.pdbx_strand_id
1 'polypeptide(L)'
;MTIESLAPTDALPWHLRDNWAPVLDERTDTELRVDGVIPPELVGTYVRTGPNPASGTSGHWFFGDGMLHGVRLANGRAEWYRNRFIQTPNISDPLDDPMAGMGDLTRGTGNTHVMAHNKQLLCLEEGHWPWRVDTELNTLGVQDYGGELTCSMTAHPKVCPVTGELIAFSYLSPEPPFLHYIRISPDGQLVQLEGIELPNMVMMHDFNVTQNHIVFMDLPVCFDLGALETGLPFKFDRDAGARLGVMPRNGANADVRWFEIDPCYVFHPVNAHESGNSIVLHVSRQKEAFGSSNDDYAEVGRLWKWTIDLDAGTVTEEQVDDRPGDFGRVDDRLVGLDARYGYLMAMAGEGNSEEPVYGSAFWKYDLASGACVEHRLGDGVRGAEPVFAPASTDAGEDEGWIISIVHDTNSDQSRLVIIDAQD
;
A
#
# COMPACT_ATOMS: atom_id res chain seq x y z
N MET A 1 17.61 40.08 -1.66
CA MET A 1 16.57 39.11 -1.31
C MET A 1 16.86 38.66 0.11
N THR A 2 16.04 39.09 1.03
CA THR A 2 16.12 38.66 2.44
C THR A 2 15.58 37.27 2.53
N ILE A 3 16.39 36.32 3.01
CA ILE A 3 15.95 34.99 3.36
C ILE A 3 14.99 35.16 4.54
N GLU A 4 13.70 35.00 4.32
CA GLU A 4 12.75 34.84 5.42
C GLU A 4 13.17 33.60 6.20
N SER A 5 13.38 33.80 7.52
CA SER A 5 13.71 32.71 8.41
C SER A 5 12.56 31.70 8.39
N LEU A 6 12.83 30.46 7.99
CA LEU A 6 11.93 29.35 8.19
C LEU A 6 11.45 29.36 9.65
N ALA A 7 10.17 29.11 9.86
CA ALA A 7 9.60 28.92 11.20
C ALA A 7 10.45 27.87 11.97
N PRO A 8 10.52 27.97 13.32
CA PRO A 8 11.15 26.91 14.09
C PRO A 8 10.57 25.55 13.72
N THR A 9 11.40 24.54 13.55
CA THR A 9 11.00 23.18 13.13
C THR A 9 9.85 22.60 13.96
N ASP A 10 9.78 22.93 15.24
CA ASP A 10 8.71 22.52 16.16
C ASP A 10 7.31 23.11 15.85
N ALA A 11 7.23 24.09 14.94
CA ALA A 11 5.97 24.72 14.53
C ALA A 11 5.38 24.09 13.25
N LEU A 12 6.13 23.21 12.56
CA LEU A 12 5.65 22.52 11.37
C LEU A 12 4.82 21.29 11.76
N PRO A 13 3.79 20.94 10.96
CA PRO A 13 3.09 19.66 11.09
C PRO A 13 4.07 18.48 11.04
N TRP A 14 3.74 17.39 11.72
CA TRP A 14 4.63 16.22 11.80
C TRP A 14 5.07 15.70 10.41
N HIS A 15 4.19 15.74 9.42
CA HIS A 15 4.47 15.24 8.06
C HIS A 15 5.38 16.16 7.21
N LEU A 16 5.89 17.23 7.79
CA LEU A 16 6.83 18.17 7.14
C LEU A 16 8.15 18.34 7.92
N ARG A 17 8.40 17.49 8.92
CA ARG A 17 9.60 17.59 9.76
C ARG A 17 10.28 16.23 9.97
N ASP A 18 11.48 16.25 10.50
CA ASP A 18 12.28 15.07 10.85
C ASP A 18 12.37 14.08 9.69
N ASN A 19 12.10 12.79 9.90
CA ASN A 19 12.08 11.76 8.87
C ASN A 19 11.06 12.02 7.74
N TRP A 20 10.05 12.85 7.99
CA TRP A 20 8.99 13.19 7.04
C TRP A 20 9.27 14.49 6.29
N ALA A 21 10.38 15.18 6.61
CA ALA A 21 10.73 16.44 5.94
C ALA A 21 10.85 16.24 4.43
N PRO A 22 10.25 17.12 3.61
CA PRO A 22 10.33 17.01 2.16
C PRO A 22 11.76 17.03 1.63
N VAL A 23 12.08 16.11 0.73
CA VAL A 23 13.32 16.09 -0.05
C VAL A 23 13.11 16.91 -1.31
N LEU A 24 13.83 18.02 -1.47
CA LEU A 24 13.61 18.98 -2.55
C LEU A 24 14.54 18.79 -3.75
N ASP A 25 15.57 17.96 -3.62
CA ASP A 25 16.56 17.70 -4.66
C ASP A 25 16.49 16.27 -5.20
N GLU A 26 16.73 16.14 -6.49
CA GLU A 26 16.93 14.85 -7.15
C GLU A 26 18.41 14.56 -7.26
N ARG A 27 18.82 13.34 -6.90
CA ARG A 27 20.22 12.93 -6.96
C ARG A 27 20.41 11.49 -7.44
N THR A 28 21.64 11.16 -7.75
CA THR A 28 22.12 9.81 -8.01
C THR A 28 23.47 9.64 -7.34
N ASP A 29 23.55 8.72 -6.39
CA ASP A 29 24.77 8.39 -5.66
C ASP A 29 25.24 7.00 -6.11
N THR A 30 26.53 6.88 -6.48
CA THR A 30 27.13 5.62 -6.95
C THR A 30 28.19 5.09 -5.98
N GLU A 31 28.55 5.85 -4.97
CA GLU A 31 29.49 5.47 -3.92
C GLU A 31 28.70 5.20 -2.62
N LEU A 32 28.03 4.04 -2.58
CA LEU A 32 27.20 3.65 -1.45
C LEU A 32 28.04 2.88 -0.42
N ARG A 33 27.92 3.29 0.84
CA ARG A 33 28.48 2.50 1.94
C ARG A 33 27.67 1.22 2.12
N VAL A 34 28.33 0.09 2.26
CA VAL A 34 27.74 -1.20 2.55
C VAL A 34 28.32 -1.72 3.86
N ASP A 35 27.47 -2.06 4.81
CA ASP A 35 27.80 -2.74 6.04
C ASP A 35 27.32 -4.20 5.92
N GLY A 36 28.21 -5.17 5.94
CA GLY A 36 27.91 -6.58 5.68
C GLY A 36 28.17 -7.01 4.24
N VAL A 37 27.44 -8.03 3.79
CA VAL A 37 27.62 -8.63 2.46
C VAL A 37 26.27 -8.66 1.74
N ILE A 38 26.20 -8.04 0.58
CA ILE A 38 25.02 -8.14 -0.29
C ILE A 38 25.07 -9.50 -0.99
N PRO A 39 24.01 -10.33 -0.90
CA PRO A 39 23.94 -11.60 -1.62
C PRO A 39 24.10 -11.38 -3.13
N PRO A 40 25.00 -12.11 -3.81
CA PRO A 40 25.23 -11.93 -5.25
C PRO A 40 24.03 -12.35 -6.11
N GLU A 41 23.17 -13.22 -5.58
CA GLU A 41 21.94 -13.69 -6.21
C GLU A 41 20.85 -12.60 -6.21
N LEU A 42 20.92 -11.65 -5.28
CA LEU A 42 19.98 -10.54 -5.18
C LEU A 42 20.29 -9.50 -6.26
N VAL A 43 19.61 -9.64 -7.40
CA VAL A 43 19.80 -8.80 -8.59
C VAL A 43 18.49 -8.12 -8.93
N GLY A 44 18.47 -6.79 -8.90
CA GLY A 44 17.25 -6.01 -9.18
C GLY A 44 17.37 -4.58 -8.70
N THR A 45 16.27 -3.88 -8.72
CA THR A 45 16.16 -2.56 -8.13
C THR A 45 15.05 -2.59 -7.09
N TYR A 46 15.39 -2.33 -5.83
CA TYR A 46 14.38 -1.98 -4.84
C TYR A 46 13.89 -0.56 -5.15
N VAL A 47 12.59 -0.38 -5.27
CA VAL A 47 11.98 0.92 -5.52
C VAL A 47 10.83 1.11 -4.55
N ARG A 48 10.74 2.30 -3.95
CA ARG A 48 9.56 2.75 -3.22
C ARG A 48 9.14 4.13 -3.71
N THR A 49 7.87 4.45 -3.57
CA THR A 49 7.34 5.81 -3.70
C THR A 49 6.83 6.30 -2.34
N GLY A 50 6.67 7.59 -2.20
CA GLY A 50 6.06 8.19 -1.02
C GLY A 50 5.64 9.63 -1.29
N PRO A 51 4.70 10.18 -0.49
CA PRO A 51 4.30 11.57 -0.58
C PRO A 51 5.47 12.49 -0.19
N ASN A 52 5.84 13.37 -1.09
CA ASN A 52 6.95 14.30 -0.92
C ASN A 52 6.62 15.61 -1.65
N PRO A 53 6.04 16.62 -0.97
CA PRO A 53 5.61 17.83 -1.64
C PRO A 53 6.78 18.59 -2.27
N ALA A 54 6.78 18.71 -3.60
CA ALA A 54 7.82 19.42 -4.36
C ALA A 54 7.89 20.92 -4.01
N SER A 55 6.78 21.49 -3.55
CA SER A 55 6.71 22.87 -3.00
C SER A 55 7.35 23.02 -1.62
N GLY A 56 7.70 21.92 -0.94
CA GLY A 56 8.16 21.91 0.45
C GLY A 56 7.05 21.95 1.49
N THR A 57 5.78 21.95 1.08
CA THR A 57 4.63 21.98 2.00
C THR A 57 3.41 21.27 1.40
N SER A 58 2.56 20.72 2.26
CA SER A 58 1.24 20.18 1.90
C SER A 58 0.29 20.34 3.08
N GLY A 59 -1.02 20.34 2.79
CA GLY A 59 -2.05 20.45 3.83
C GLY A 59 -2.29 19.14 4.60
N HIS A 60 -1.87 18.02 4.03
CA HIS A 60 -2.02 16.69 4.62
C HIS A 60 -0.92 15.76 4.07
N TRP A 61 -0.56 14.73 4.84
CA TRP A 61 0.48 13.77 4.46
C TRP A 61 0.22 13.11 3.10
N PHE A 62 -0.99 12.67 2.84
CA PHE A 62 -1.36 12.00 1.59
C PHE A 62 -1.28 12.89 0.34
N PHE A 63 -1.22 14.21 0.49
CA PHE A 63 -1.27 15.16 -0.62
C PHE A 63 0.10 15.61 -1.14
N GLY A 64 1.17 14.95 -0.70
CA GLY A 64 2.51 15.19 -1.25
C GLY A 64 2.64 14.64 -2.68
N ASP A 65 3.50 15.29 -3.50
CA ASP A 65 3.87 14.74 -4.80
C ASP A 65 4.62 13.42 -4.66
N GLY A 66 4.51 12.55 -5.67
CA GLY A 66 5.20 11.27 -5.64
C GLY A 66 6.71 11.41 -5.85
N MET A 67 7.51 10.92 -4.91
CA MET A 67 8.94 10.78 -5.09
C MET A 67 9.35 9.32 -5.00
N LEU A 68 10.00 8.86 -6.04
CA LEU A 68 10.60 7.53 -6.11
C LEU A 68 11.98 7.52 -5.45
N HIS A 69 12.27 6.45 -4.71
CA HIS A 69 13.58 6.14 -4.18
C HIS A 69 13.98 4.74 -4.64
N GLY A 70 15.06 4.62 -5.40
CA GLY A 70 15.54 3.35 -5.92
C GLY A 70 16.95 3.02 -5.46
N VAL A 71 17.19 1.74 -5.17
CA VAL A 71 18.54 1.19 -4.93
C VAL A 71 18.75 0.01 -5.88
N ARG A 72 19.71 0.13 -6.77
CA ARG A 72 20.10 -0.94 -7.70
C ARG A 72 21.11 -1.86 -7.06
N LEU A 73 20.79 -3.16 -7.06
CA LEU A 73 21.65 -4.23 -6.57
C LEU A 73 22.03 -5.16 -7.72
N ALA A 74 23.31 -5.48 -7.84
CA ALA A 74 23.80 -6.48 -8.78
C ALA A 74 25.19 -6.98 -8.38
N ASN A 75 25.48 -8.24 -8.63
CA ASN A 75 26.79 -8.86 -8.43
C ASN A 75 27.37 -8.65 -7.01
N GLY A 76 26.51 -8.68 -5.98
CA GLY A 76 26.90 -8.46 -4.59
C GLY A 76 27.28 -7.00 -4.27
N ARG A 77 26.77 -6.03 -5.04
CA ARG A 77 27.07 -4.60 -4.88
C ARG A 77 25.80 -3.77 -4.96
N ALA A 78 25.79 -2.65 -4.24
CA ALA A 78 24.86 -1.56 -4.47
C ALA A 78 25.47 -0.63 -5.54
N GLU A 79 24.87 -0.61 -6.73
CA GLU A 79 25.42 0.12 -7.88
C GLU A 79 25.08 1.60 -7.84
N TRP A 80 23.87 1.93 -7.42
CA TRP A 80 23.41 3.30 -7.23
C TRP A 80 22.22 3.38 -6.28
N TYR A 81 22.08 4.54 -5.63
CA TYR A 81 20.84 5.07 -5.09
C TYR A 81 20.39 6.22 -5.97
N ARG A 82 19.07 6.34 -6.18
CA ARG A 82 18.50 7.44 -6.95
C ARG A 82 17.13 7.81 -6.41
N ASN A 83 16.86 9.12 -6.34
CA ASN A 83 15.51 9.62 -6.11
C ASN A 83 15.06 10.48 -7.28
N ARG A 84 13.77 10.41 -7.64
CA ARG A 84 13.14 11.17 -8.73
C ARG A 84 11.71 11.51 -8.37
N PHE A 85 11.31 12.75 -8.63
CA PHE A 85 9.90 13.09 -8.66
C PHE A 85 9.20 12.41 -9.84
N ILE A 86 7.98 11.97 -9.62
CA ILE A 86 7.08 11.61 -10.71
C ILE A 86 6.63 12.94 -11.34
N GLN A 87 7.04 13.18 -12.58
CA GLN A 87 6.80 14.45 -13.28
C GLN A 87 5.33 14.56 -13.71
N THR A 88 4.49 14.91 -12.76
CA THR A 88 3.04 15.06 -12.93
C THR A 88 2.69 16.50 -13.33
N PRO A 89 1.47 16.76 -13.86
CA PRO A 89 1.00 18.13 -14.07
C PRO A 89 0.97 18.98 -12.78
N ASN A 90 0.84 18.37 -11.61
CA ASN A 90 0.88 19.10 -10.34
C ASN A 90 2.23 19.80 -10.10
N ILE A 91 3.32 19.23 -10.62
CA ILE A 91 4.66 19.82 -10.56
C ILE A 91 4.92 20.76 -11.74
N SER A 92 4.57 20.33 -12.98
CA SER A 92 4.92 21.06 -14.22
C SER A 92 3.96 22.19 -14.55
N ASP A 93 2.70 22.09 -14.16
CA ASP A 93 1.61 23.05 -14.40
C ASP A 93 0.65 23.05 -13.19
N PRO A 94 1.12 23.55 -12.02
CA PRO A 94 0.32 23.55 -10.79
C PRO A 94 -0.90 24.45 -10.94
N LEU A 95 -2.04 24.00 -10.39
CA LEU A 95 -3.27 24.78 -10.36
C LEU A 95 -3.25 25.74 -9.16
N ASP A 96 -3.72 26.99 -9.37
CA ASP A 96 -3.94 27.96 -8.29
C ASP A 96 -5.00 27.46 -7.28
N ASP A 97 -6.02 26.75 -7.78
CA ASP A 97 -7.04 26.09 -6.99
C ASP A 97 -6.98 24.56 -7.26
N PRO A 98 -6.54 23.76 -6.28
CA PRO A 98 -6.50 22.30 -6.43
C PRO A 98 -7.86 21.68 -6.77
N MET A 99 -8.96 22.30 -6.34
CA MET A 99 -10.31 21.81 -6.64
C MET A 99 -10.66 21.91 -8.12
N ALA A 100 -10.00 22.80 -8.88
CA ALA A 100 -10.20 22.91 -10.33
C ALA A 100 -9.69 21.66 -11.08
N GLY A 101 -8.84 20.84 -10.47
CA GLY A 101 -8.36 19.56 -11.01
C GLY A 101 -9.18 18.35 -10.57
N MET A 102 -10.22 18.53 -9.78
CA MET A 102 -11.03 17.41 -9.28
C MET A 102 -11.67 16.66 -10.44
N GLY A 103 -11.44 15.34 -10.50
CA GLY A 103 -11.92 14.46 -11.57
C GLY A 103 -11.02 14.41 -12.82
N ASP A 104 -9.94 15.18 -12.89
CA ASP A 104 -8.92 15.03 -13.94
C ASP A 104 -7.98 13.87 -13.61
N LEU A 105 -8.27 12.70 -14.16
CA LEU A 105 -7.54 11.45 -13.88
C LEU A 105 -6.04 11.49 -14.29
N THR A 106 -5.59 12.54 -14.98
CA THR A 106 -4.18 12.75 -15.35
C THR A 106 -3.36 13.46 -14.28
N ARG A 107 -3.99 13.93 -13.18
CA ARG A 107 -3.32 14.74 -12.15
C ARG A 107 -2.93 13.95 -10.90
N GLY A 108 -2.96 12.61 -10.96
CA GLY A 108 -2.52 11.77 -9.86
C GLY A 108 -1.08 12.01 -9.45
N THR A 109 -0.79 11.84 -8.17
CA THR A 109 0.55 12.03 -7.61
C THR A 109 1.43 10.79 -7.76
N GLY A 110 0.85 9.59 -7.84
CA GLY A 110 1.57 8.31 -7.88
C GLY A 110 2.39 8.02 -6.61
N ASN A 111 1.98 8.58 -5.49
CA ASN A 111 2.77 8.67 -4.27
C ASN A 111 2.59 7.51 -3.29
N THR A 112 1.73 6.53 -3.58
CA THR A 112 1.36 5.50 -2.60
C THR A 112 2.09 4.18 -2.84
N HIS A 113 2.12 3.66 -4.07
CA HIS A 113 2.71 2.37 -4.37
C HIS A 113 3.41 2.36 -5.73
N VAL A 114 4.47 1.57 -5.86
CA VAL A 114 5.12 1.28 -7.14
C VAL A 114 5.22 -0.23 -7.34
N MET A 115 4.75 -0.70 -8.50
CA MET A 115 4.75 -2.11 -8.84
C MET A 115 5.10 -2.36 -10.30
N ALA A 116 5.45 -3.61 -10.61
CA ALA A 116 5.74 -4.03 -11.98
C ALA A 116 4.57 -4.81 -12.59
N HIS A 117 4.16 -4.46 -13.80
CA HIS A 117 3.26 -5.26 -14.63
C HIS A 117 3.59 -5.07 -16.10
N ASN A 118 3.52 -6.16 -16.89
CA ASN A 118 3.79 -6.12 -18.35
C ASN A 118 5.08 -5.35 -18.70
N LYS A 119 6.19 -5.60 -17.97
CA LYS A 119 7.52 -4.95 -18.16
C LYS A 119 7.50 -3.43 -17.96
N GLN A 120 6.49 -2.90 -17.32
CA GLN A 120 6.37 -1.49 -16.95
C GLN A 120 6.38 -1.36 -15.43
N LEU A 121 6.90 -0.25 -14.91
CA LEU A 121 6.71 0.15 -13.53
C LEU A 121 5.54 1.14 -13.49
N LEU A 122 4.58 0.86 -12.62
CA LEU A 122 3.39 1.66 -12.37
C LEU A 122 3.49 2.31 -11.00
N CYS A 123 3.38 3.62 -10.95
CA CYS A 123 3.27 4.39 -9.72
C CYS A 123 1.80 4.75 -9.51
N LEU A 124 1.28 4.42 -8.37
CA LEU A 124 -0.15 4.38 -8.07
C LEU A 124 -0.50 5.30 -6.90
N GLU A 125 -1.70 5.82 -6.95
CA GLU A 125 -2.47 6.38 -5.85
C GLU A 125 -3.95 6.10 -6.14
N GLU A 126 -4.90 6.48 -5.30
CA GLU A 126 -6.24 5.89 -5.35
C GLU A 126 -7.23 6.63 -6.27
N GLY A 127 -6.99 7.93 -6.50
CA GLY A 127 -7.95 8.83 -7.16
C GLY A 127 -7.78 8.99 -8.67
N HIS A 128 -6.69 8.50 -9.24
CA HIS A 128 -6.28 8.85 -10.61
C HIS A 128 -5.76 7.64 -11.38
N TRP A 129 -5.30 7.88 -12.62
CA TRP A 129 -4.61 6.87 -13.43
C TRP A 129 -3.19 6.64 -12.94
N PRO A 130 -2.67 5.39 -13.06
CA PRO A 130 -1.28 5.09 -12.76
C PRO A 130 -0.31 5.90 -13.63
N TRP A 131 0.85 6.25 -13.07
CA TRP A 131 1.99 6.78 -13.83
C TRP A 131 2.95 5.66 -14.22
N ARG A 132 3.43 5.68 -15.46
CA ARG A 132 4.50 4.78 -15.91
C ARG A 132 5.84 5.44 -15.69
N VAL A 133 6.80 4.65 -15.21
CA VAL A 133 8.20 5.04 -15.09
C VAL A 133 9.11 3.96 -15.68
N ASP A 134 10.31 4.34 -16.11
CA ASP A 134 11.30 3.37 -16.57
C ASP A 134 12.16 2.85 -15.42
N THR A 135 13.09 1.93 -15.72
CA THR A 135 14.02 1.34 -14.74
C THR A 135 15.06 2.33 -14.22
N GLU A 136 15.20 3.50 -14.84
CA GLU A 136 16.03 4.61 -14.41
C GLU A 136 15.22 5.66 -13.61
N LEU A 137 13.95 5.33 -13.29
CA LEU A 137 12.97 6.14 -12.55
C LEU A 137 12.53 7.41 -13.29
N ASN A 138 12.68 7.48 -14.61
CA ASN A 138 12.16 8.59 -15.39
C ASN A 138 10.67 8.39 -15.67
N THR A 139 9.88 9.45 -15.54
CA THR A 139 8.44 9.44 -15.84
C THR A 139 8.20 9.33 -17.36
N LEU A 140 7.34 8.40 -17.75
CA LEU A 140 6.99 8.12 -19.14
C LEU A 140 5.60 8.64 -19.53
N GLY A 141 4.71 8.88 -18.55
CA GLY A 141 3.35 9.34 -18.78
C GLY A 141 2.32 8.47 -18.05
N VAL A 142 1.05 8.83 -18.15
CA VAL A 142 -0.06 8.09 -17.55
C VAL A 142 -0.31 6.75 -18.24
N GLN A 143 -0.97 5.83 -17.52
CA GLN A 143 -1.44 4.56 -18.05
C GLN A 143 -2.97 4.50 -18.01
N ASP A 144 -3.58 4.80 -19.14
CA ASP A 144 -5.03 4.78 -19.36
C ASP A 144 -5.51 3.55 -20.14
N TYR A 145 -4.58 2.62 -20.42
CA TYR A 145 -4.82 1.41 -21.21
C TYR A 145 -5.45 1.69 -22.58
N GLY A 146 -4.90 2.72 -23.26
CA GLY A 146 -5.35 3.11 -24.60
C GLY A 146 -6.67 3.91 -24.60
N GLY A 147 -7.01 4.55 -23.50
CA GLY A 147 -8.25 5.29 -23.28
C GLY A 147 -9.43 4.41 -22.84
N GLU A 148 -9.20 3.13 -22.58
CA GLU A 148 -10.26 2.19 -22.16
C GLU A 148 -10.52 2.27 -20.65
N LEU A 149 -9.56 2.66 -19.82
CA LEU A 149 -9.76 2.88 -18.40
C LEU A 149 -10.40 4.25 -18.14
N THR A 150 -11.68 4.25 -17.79
CA THR A 150 -12.47 5.48 -17.64
C THR A 150 -12.66 5.92 -16.19
N CYS A 151 -12.05 5.22 -15.22
CA CYS A 151 -12.06 5.53 -13.80
C CYS A 151 -10.64 5.55 -13.24
N SER A 152 -10.47 5.89 -11.97
CA SER A 152 -9.21 5.79 -11.24
C SER A 152 -8.81 4.31 -11.05
N MET A 153 -7.66 4.07 -10.44
CA MET A 153 -7.20 2.73 -10.07
C MET A 153 -6.67 2.74 -8.65
N THR A 154 -7.03 1.72 -7.86
CA THR A 154 -6.48 1.52 -6.50
C THR A 154 -4.97 1.61 -6.46
N ALA A 155 -4.41 2.04 -5.33
CA ALA A 155 -2.97 1.96 -5.06
C ALA A 155 -2.47 0.53 -4.82
N HIS A 156 -3.36 -0.42 -4.56
CA HIS A 156 -3.03 -1.80 -4.16
C HIS A 156 -3.54 -2.87 -5.15
N PRO A 157 -3.30 -2.75 -6.48
CA PRO A 157 -3.65 -3.83 -7.39
C PRO A 157 -2.82 -5.08 -7.09
N LYS A 158 -3.34 -6.24 -7.47
CA LYS A 158 -2.68 -7.53 -7.25
C LYS A 158 -2.33 -8.16 -8.61
N VAL A 159 -1.11 -8.66 -8.75
CA VAL A 159 -0.74 -9.48 -9.92
C VAL A 159 -0.91 -10.95 -9.56
N CYS A 160 -1.74 -11.64 -10.32
CA CYS A 160 -1.93 -13.08 -10.14
C CYS A 160 -0.66 -13.84 -10.55
N PRO A 161 0.00 -14.58 -9.65
CA PRO A 161 1.23 -15.31 -9.99
C PRO A 161 0.99 -16.45 -10.98
N VAL A 162 -0.27 -16.94 -11.08
CA VAL A 162 -0.63 -18.05 -11.97
C VAL A 162 -0.96 -17.58 -13.38
N THR A 163 -1.74 -16.49 -13.51
CA THR A 163 -2.22 -16.00 -14.82
C THR A 163 -1.46 -14.80 -15.33
N GLY A 164 -0.74 -14.08 -14.47
CA GLY A 164 -0.09 -12.80 -14.80
C GLY A 164 -1.05 -11.62 -14.97
N GLU A 165 -2.35 -11.82 -14.74
CA GLU A 165 -3.34 -10.73 -14.78
C GLU A 165 -3.09 -9.75 -13.64
N LEU A 166 -3.22 -8.45 -13.93
CA LEU A 166 -3.33 -7.42 -12.91
C LEU A 166 -4.80 -7.21 -12.60
N ILE A 167 -5.13 -7.31 -11.31
CA ILE A 167 -6.47 -7.20 -10.76
C ILE A 167 -6.50 -5.96 -9.88
N ALA A 168 -7.49 -5.10 -10.12
CA ALA A 168 -7.60 -3.81 -9.48
C ALA A 168 -9.06 -3.43 -9.23
N PHE A 169 -9.27 -2.29 -8.62
CA PHE A 169 -10.57 -1.65 -8.49
C PHE A 169 -10.41 -0.13 -8.44
N SER A 170 -11.53 0.59 -8.54
CA SER A 170 -11.66 2.02 -8.28
C SER A 170 -12.83 2.24 -7.34
N TYR A 171 -12.71 3.15 -6.35
CA TYR A 171 -13.76 3.38 -5.35
C TYR A 171 -14.14 4.86 -5.16
N LEU A 172 -13.41 5.79 -5.77
CA LEU A 172 -13.66 7.23 -5.66
C LEU A 172 -14.60 7.74 -6.78
N SER A 173 -15.61 6.95 -7.17
CA SER A 173 -16.65 7.42 -8.08
C SER A 173 -17.63 8.34 -7.34
N PRO A 174 -17.88 9.57 -7.83
CA PRO A 174 -18.82 10.50 -7.20
C PRO A 174 -20.29 10.09 -7.35
N GLU A 175 -20.59 9.18 -8.27
CA GLU A 175 -21.92 8.67 -8.58
C GLU A 175 -21.89 7.13 -8.62
N PRO A 176 -23.02 6.46 -8.27
CA PRO A 176 -23.12 5.01 -8.38
C PRO A 176 -22.87 4.51 -9.82
N PRO A 177 -22.25 3.31 -9.98
CA PRO A 177 -21.73 2.48 -8.91
C PRO A 177 -20.48 3.10 -8.28
N PHE A 178 -20.39 3.04 -6.93
CA PHE A 178 -19.27 3.64 -6.21
C PHE A 178 -17.98 2.82 -6.29
N LEU A 179 -18.06 1.57 -6.75
CA LEU A 179 -16.94 0.66 -6.91
C LEU A 179 -16.91 0.15 -8.35
N HIS A 180 -15.72 0.09 -8.95
CA HIS A 180 -15.51 -0.55 -10.25
C HIS A 180 -14.44 -1.61 -10.12
N TYR A 181 -14.73 -2.81 -10.57
CA TYR A 181 -13.78 -3.92 -10.68
C TYR A 181 -13.04 -3.86 -12.00
N ILE A 182 -11.72 -4.07 -11.97
CA ILE A 182 -10.84 -3.89 -13.11
C ILE A 182 -9.96 -5.15 -13.28
N ARG A 183 -9.90 -5.70 -14.50
CA ARG A 183 -8.94 -6.74 -14.87
C ARG A 183 -8.15 -6.32 -16.09
N ILE A 184 -6.85 -6.52 -15.99
CA ILE A 184 -5.88 -6.25 -17.05
C ILE A 184 -5.18 -7.58 -17.38
N SER A 185 -5.10 -7.93 -18.66
CA SER A 185 -4.39 -9.13 -19.11
C SER A 185 -2.87 -9.04 -18.87
N PRO A 186 -2.13 -10.17 -18.89
CA PRO A 186 -0.68 -10.17 -18.70
C PRO A 186 0.09 -9.32 -19.72
N ASP A 187 -0.49 -9.10 -20.89
CA ASP A 187 0.05 -8.25 -21.96
C ASP A 187 -0.44 -6.80 -21.92
N GLY A 188 -1.15 -6.41 -20.85
CA GLY A 188 -1.52 -5.03 -20.55
C GLY A 188 -2.77 -4.52 -21.27
N GLN A 189 -3.72 -5.39 -21.63
CA GLN A 189 -5.02 -5.00 -22.18
C GLN A 189 -6.08 -4.96 -21.08
N LEU A 190 -6.92 -3.93 -21.06
CA LEU A 190 -8.12 -3.91 -20.22
C LEU A 190 -9.10 -4.98 -20.73
N VAL A 191 -9.37 -5.99 -19.90
CA VAL A 191 -10.26 -7.11 -20.27
C VAL A 191 -11.59 -7.07 -19.55
N GLN A 192 -11.68 -6.34 -18.44
CA GLN A 192 -12.94 -6.15 -17.71
C GLN A 192 -12.93 -4.82 -16.95
N LEU A 193 -14.01 -4.09 -17.05
CA LEU A 193 -14.36 -2.94 -16.22
C LEU A 193 -15.84 -3.07 -15.84
N GLU A 194 -16.10 -3.42 -14.59
CA GLU A 194 -17.44 -3.79 -14.10
C GLU A 194 -17.82 -2.94 -12.91
N GLY A 195 -18.97 -2.27 -12.99
CA GLY A 195 -19.52 -1.52 -11.86
C GLY A 195 -20.10 -2.44 -10.78
N ILE A 196 -19.70 -2.27 -9.54
CA ILE A 196 -20.19 -3.01 -8.37
C ILE A 196 -20.98 -2.07 -7.47
N GLU A 197 -22.22 -2.43 -7.20
CA GLU A 197 -23.12 -1.62 -6.37
C GLU A 197 -22.76 -1.70 -4.89
N LEU A 198 -22.45 -0.55 -4.30
CA LEU A 198 -22.31 -0.36 -2.86
C LEU A 198 -23.42 0.57 -2.35
N PRO A 199 -23.90 0.40 -1.10
CA PRO A 199 -24.93 1.28 -0.52
C PRO A 199 -24.40 2.69 -0.24
N ASN A 200 -23.09 2.81 0.05
CA ASN A 200 -22.42 4.05 0.39
C ASN A 200 -21.12 4.20 -0.39
N MET A 201 -20.67 5.42 -0.57
CA MET A 201 -19.32 5.72 -0.98
C MET A 201 -18.40 5.52 0.23
N VAL A 202 -17.58 4.49 0.19
CA VAL A 202 -16.65 4.12 1.28
C VAL A 202 -15.21 4.25 0.82
N MET A 203 -14.31 4.47 1.75
CA MET A 203 -12.88 4.33 1.50
C MET A 203 -12.52 2.85 1.48
N MET A 204 -12.37 2.28 0.31
CA MET A 204 -11.87 0.91 0.13
C MET A 204 -10.40 0.98 -0.25
N HIS A 205 -9.51 1.01 0.75
CA HIS A 205 -8.08 1.22 0.50
C HIS A 205 -7.43 0.03 -0.22
N ASP A 206 -7.75 -1.18 0.22
CA ASP A 206 -7.23 -2.43 -0.36
C ASP A 206 -8.33 -3.50 -0.45
N PHE A 207 -8.03 -4.63 -1.06
CA PHE A 207 -8.93 -5.76 -1.27
C PHE A 207 -8.12 -7.06 -1.30
N ASN A 208 -8.81 -8.20 -1.41
CA ASN A 208 -8.15 -9.50 -1.52
C ASN A 208 -8.48 -10.20 -2.82
N VAL A 209 -7.54 -11.01 -3.27
CA VAL A 209 -7.71 -11.94 -4.38
C VAL A 209 -7.41 -13.35 -3.93
N THR A 210 -8.08 -14.32 -4.52
CA THR A 210 -7.74 -15.75 -4.43
C THR A 210 -7.52 -16.31 -5.82
N GLN A 211 -7.27 -17.58 -5.96
CA GLN A 211 -7.09 -18.20 -7.27
C GLN A 211 -8.31 -17.99 -8.19
N ASN A 212 -9.53 -18.02 -7.64
CA ASN A 212 -10.78 -17.98 -8.43
C ASN A 212 -11.71 -16.82 -8.05
N HIS A 213 -11.48 -16.13 -6.92
CA HIS A 213 -12.39 -15.10 -6.41
C HIS A 213 -11.67 -13.77 -6.12
N ILE A 214 -12.49 -12.73 -6.04
CA ILE A 214 -12.16 -11.43 -5.49
C ILE A 214 -12.93 -11.27 -4.18
N VAL A 215 -12.32 -10.63 -3.19
CA VAL A 215 -12.99 -10.28 -1.94
C VAL A 215 -12.89 -8.77 -1.72
N PHE A 216 -14.00 -8.07 -1.94
CA PHE A 216 -14.16 -6.66 -1.63
C PHE A 216 -14.39 -6.48 -0.13
N MET A 217 -13.81 -5.43 0.44
CA MET A 217 -13.97 -5.07 1.85
C MET A 217 -14.83 -3.80 1.96
N ASP A 218 -16.17 -3.95 1.97
CA ASP A 218 -17.11 -2.84 2.19
C ASP A 218 -17.16 -2.53 3.69
N LEU A 219 -16.24 -1.68 4.14
CA LEU A 219 -16.00 -1.34 5.54
C LEU A 219 -16.47 0.10 5.83
N PRO A 220 -16.86 0.42 7.09
CA PRO A 220 -17.65 1.60 7.40
C PRO A 220 -16.84 2.90 7.54
N VAL A 221 -15.84 3.14 6.70
CA VAL A 221 -15.23 4.45 6.52
C VAL A 221 -15.92 5.12 5.34
N CYS A 222 -16.93 5.93 5.65
CA CYS A 222 -17.80 6.54 4.67
C CYS A 222 -17.34 7.95 4.29
N PHE A 223 -17.66 8.35 3.05
CA PHE A 223 -17.44 9.70 2.59
C PHE A 223 -18.34 10.69 3.37
N ASP A 224 -17.72 11.71 3.93
CA ASP A 224 -18.36 12.78 4.69
C ASP A 224 -17.72 14.13 4.36
N LEU A 225 -18.44 14.98 3.63
CA LEU A 225 -17.96 16.34 3.30
C LEU A 225 -17.70 17.20 4.55
N GLY A 226 -18.39 16.92 5.67
CA GLY A 226 -18.16 17.61 6.93
C GLY A 226 -16.78 17.33 7.53
N ALA A 227 -16.17 16.21 7.18
CA ALA A 227 -14.82 15.85 7.64
C ALA A 227 -13.69 16.60 6.90
N LEU A 228 -13.98 17.26 5.78
CA LEU A 228 -12.98 18.05 5.04
C LEU A 228 -12.34 19.18 5.86
N GLU A 229 -13.04 19.74 6.83
CA GLU A 229 -12.50 20.78 7.72
C GLU A 229 -11.35 20.27 8.58
N THR A 230 -11.21 18.95 8.71
CA THR A 230 -10.29 18.28 9.59
C THR A 230 -9.24 17.43 8.83
N GLY A 231 -9.28 17.39 7.51
CA GLY A 231 -8.28 16.71 6.67
C GLY A 231 -8.88 15.97 5.49
N LEU A 232 -9.22 14.69 5.65
CA LEU A 232 -9.79 13.86 4.59
C LEU A 232 -11.31 13.80 4.68
N PRO A 233 -12.02 13.65 3.54
CA PRO A 233 -13.49 13.61 3.52
C PRO A 233 -14.05 12.23 3.92
N PHE A 234 -13.50 11.62 4.96
CA PHE A 234 -13.89 10.30 5.43
C PHE A 234 -14.15 10.27 6.92
N LYS A 235 -15.09 9.44 7.33
CA LYS A 235 -15.43 9.23 8.72
C LYS A 235 -15.89 7.80 8.95
N PHE A 236 -15.46 7.22 10.09
CA PHE A 236 -15.96 5.92 10.53
C PHE A 236 -17.43 6.03 10.99
N ASP A 237 -18.32 5.31 10.30
CA ASP A 237 -19.76 5.21 10.64
C ASP A 237 -20.11 3.75 10.96
N ARG A 238 -20.08 3.40 12.24
CA ARG A 238 -20.37 2.05 12.71
C ARG A 238 -21.77 1.55 12.27
N ASP A 239 -22.73 2.45 12.13
CA ASP A 239 -24.10 2.09 11.78
C ASP A 239 -24.24 1.76 10.27
N ALA A 240 -23.26 2.09 9.45
CA ALA A 240 -23.22 1.66 8.05
C ALA A 240 -22.99 0.15 7.90
N GLY A 241 -22.51 -0.53 8.97
CA GLY A 241 -22.17 -1.96 8.95
C GLY A 241 -20.86 -2.26 8.23
N ALA A 242 -20.45 -3.52 8.24
CA ALA A 242 -19.27 -4.00 7.52
C ALA A 242 -19.56 -5.36 6.89
N ARG A 243 -19.07 -5.58 5.67
CA ARG A 243 -19.30 -6.84 4.95
C ARG A 243 -18.18 -7.13 3.94
N LEU A 244 -18.04 -8.39 3.63
CA LEU A 244 -17.11 -8.89 2.60
C LEU A 244 -17.89 -9.32 1.37
N GLY A 245 -17.53 -8.82 0.19
CA GLY A 245 -18.16 -9.17 -1.08
C GLY A 245 -17.31 -10.16 -1.84
N VAL A 246 -17.76 -11.41 -1.95
CA VAL A 246 -17.06 -12.47 -2.70
C VAL A 246 -17.66 -12.58 -4.09
N MET A 247 -16.80 -12.45 -5.11
CA MET A 247 -17.18 -12.55 -6.52
C MET A 247 -16.20 -13.45 -7.28
N PRO A 248 -16.64 -14.33 -8.19
CA PRO A 248 -15.74 -14.98 -9.13
C PRO A 248 -14.90 -13.95 -9.92
N ARG A 249 -13.64 -14.25 -10.24
CA ARG A 249 -12.76 -13.30 -10.95
C ARG A 249 -13.32 -12.79 -12.27
N ASN A 250 -14.12 -13.60 -12.97
CA ASN A 250 -14.79 -13.22 -14.22
C ASN A 250 -16.27 -12.89 -14.02
N GLY A 251 -16.69 -12.72 -12.76
CA GLY A 251 -18.07 -12.38 -12.40
C GLY A 251 -18.43 -10.93 -12.67
N ALA A 252 -19.71 -10.64 -12.52
CA ALA A 252 -20.30 -9.32 -12.59
C ALA A 252 -20.95 -8.93 -11.26
N ASN A 253 -21.49 -7.71 -11.15
CA ASN A 253 -22.17 -7.23 -9.95
C ASN A 253 -23.20 -8.22 -9.37
N ALA A 254 -23.97 -8.88 -10.25
CA ALA A 254 -24.99 -9.85 -9.84
C ALA A 254 -24.42 -11.14 -9.22
N ASP A 255 -23.13 -11.40 -9.39
CA ASP A 255 -22.45 -12.58 -8.85
C ASP A 255 -21.81 -12.32 -7.49
N VAL A 256 -21.83 -11.08 -6.99
CA VAL A 256 -21.27 -10.73 -5.68
C VAL A 256 -22.14 -11.30 -4.57
N ARG A 257 -21.55 -12.09 -3.70
CA ARG A 257 -22.17 -12.57 -2.46
C ARG A 257 -21.61 -11.80 -1.29
N TRP A 258 -22.48 -11.16 -0.51
CA TRP A 258 -22.11 -10.34 0.64
C TRP A 258 -22.22 -11.14 1.94
N PHE A 259 -21.22 -11.00 2.82
CA PHE A 259 -21.09 -11.68 4.10
C PHE A 259 -20.82 -10.63 5.17
N GLU A 260 -21.74 -10.50 6.14
CA GLU A 260 -21.63 -9.56 7.24
C GLU A 260 -20.48 -9.94 8.18
N ILE A 261 -19.77 -8.93 8.69
CA ILE A 261 -18.72 -9.03 9.71
C ILE A 261 -18.92 -7.93 10.76
N ASP A 262 -18.19 -8.02 11.87
CA ASP A 262 -18.19 -6.96 12.87
C ASP A 262 -17.54 -5.66 12.30
N PRO A 263 -18.17 -4.48 12.51
CA PRO A 263 -17.65 -3.20 12.05
C PRO A 263 -16.21 -2.97 12.49
N CYS A 264 -15.34 -2.75 11.52
CA CYS A 264 -13.90 -2.58 11.69
C CYS A 264 -13.31 -1.86 10.47
N TYR A 265 -12.00 -1.63 10.48
CA TYR A 265 -11.28 -1.18 9.31
C TYR A 265 -10.03 -2.02 9.05
N VAL A 266 -9.65 -2.13 7.79
CA VAL A 266 -8.42 -2.78 7.33
C VAL A 266 -7.81 -1.87 6.26
N PHE A 267 -6.62 -1.33 6.54
CA PHE A 267 -5.83 -0.71 5.49
C PHE A 267 -5.21 -1.78 4.60
N HIS A 268 -4.44 -2.69 5.18
CA HIS A 268 -3.68 -3.67 4.41
C HIS A 268 -4.03 -5.11 4.83
N PRO A 269 -4.53 -5.94 3.92
CA PRO A 269 -4.55 -7.38 4.10
C PRO A 269 -3.14 -7.96 3.90
N VAL A 270 -2.92 -9.14 4.49
CA VAL A 270 -1.68 -9.90 4.29
C VAL A 270 -1.79 -10.78 3.04
N ASN A 271 -2.82 -11.61 2.98
CA ASN A 271 -3.13 -12.47 1.84
C ASN A 271 -4.50 -13.13 2.02
N ALA A 272 -5.01 -13.73 0.93
CA ALA A 272 -6.18 -14.59 0.98
C ALA A 272 -5.96 -15.84 0.11
N HIS A 273 -6.60 -16.95 0.48
CA HIS A 273 -6.56 -18.18 -0.31
C HIS A 273 -7.86 -18.99 -0.17
N GLU A 274 -8.05 -19.95 -1.05
CA GLU A 274 -9.17 -20.89 -1.00
C GLU A 274 -8.76 -22.14 -0.24
N SER A 275 -9.65 -22.62 0.65
CA SER A 275 -9.49 -23.87 1.40
C SER A 275 -10.79 -24.66 1.34
N GLY A 276 -10.85 -25.64 0.43
CA GLY A 276 -12.10 -26.35 0.13
C GLY A 276 -13.17 -25.41 -0.40
N ASN A 277 -14.30 -25.29 0.29
CA ASN A 277 -15.38 -24.37 -0.05
C ASN A 277 -15.40 -23.13 0.86
N SER A 278 -14.24 -22.75 1.37
CA SER A 278 -14.06 -21.56 2.18
C SER A 278 -12.97 -20.67 1.59
N ILE A 279 -13.04 -19.36 1.92
CA ILE A 279 -11.98 -18.40 1.65
C ILE A 279 -11.40 -17.96 2.99
N VAL A 280 -10.08 -18.06 3.13
CA VAL A 280 -9.34 -17.65 4.32
C VAL A 280 -8.59 -16.37 3.99
N LEU A 281 -8.74 -15.35 4.82
CA LEU A 281 -8.04 -14.07 4.73
C LEU A 281 -7.21 -13.85 6.00
N HIS A 282 -6.00 -13.33 5.85
CA HIS A 282 -5.23 -12.74 6.93
C HIS A 282 -5.15 -11.24 6.70
N VAL A 283 -5.52 -10.45 7.71
CA VAL A 283 -5.68 -8.99 7.59
C VAL A 283 -5.11 -8.29 8.83
N SER A 284 -4.60 -7.07 8.64
CA SER A 284 -4.30 -6.16 9.75
C SER A 284 -5.57 -5.39 10.10
N ARG A 285 -6.35 -5.92 11.07
CA ARG A 285 -7.65 -5.35 11.46
C ARG A 285 -7.49 -4.37 12.62
N GLN A 286 -8.07 -3.19 12.48
CA GLN A 286 -8.25 -2.20 13.54
C GLN A 286 -9.74 -1.96 13.79
N LYS A 287 -10.12 -1.52 15.01
CA LYS A 287 -11.54 -1.36 15.35
C LYS A 287 -12.19 -0.21 14.60
N GLU A 288 -11.44 0.87 14.39
CA GLU A 288 -11.89 2.04 13.63
C GLU A 288 -10.70 2.78 13.04
N ALA A 289 -10.94 3.53 11.96
CA ALA A 289 -10.05 4.51 11.37
C ALA A 289 -10.85 5.78 11.10
N PHE A 290 -10.21 6.94 11.01
CA PHE A 290 -10.90 8.22 10.79
C PHE A 290 -12.01 8.47 11.82
N GLY A 291 -11.74 8.16 13.09
CA GLY A 291 -12.66 8.31 14.20
C GLY A 291 -12.87 9.78 14.63
N SER A 292 -13.44 9.98 15.82
CA SER A 292 -13.77 11.31 16.33
C SER A 292 -12.57 12.24 16.59
N SER A 293 -11.35 11.72 16.58
CA SER A 293 -10.11 12.47 16.79
C SER A 293 -9.39 12.89 15.50
N ASN A 294 -9.93 12.51 14.32
CA ASN A 294 -9.24 12.63 13.02
C ASN A 294 -7.84 12.03 12.97
N ASP A 295 -7.57 11.10 13.84
CA ASP A 295 -6.32 10.39 13.91
C ASP A 295 -6.48 9.11 13.07
N ASP A 296 -5.90 9.11 11.87
CA ASP A 296 -5.97 7.99 10.92
C ASP A 296 -5.37 6.70 11.52
N TYR A 297 -4.55 6.87 12.57
CA TYR A 297 -3.79 5.82 13.23
C TYR A 297 -4.06 5.71 14.75
N ALA A 298 -5.20 6.24 15.21
CA ALA A 298 -5.59 6.18 16.63
C ALA A 298 -5.61 4.74 17.17
N GLU A 299 -5.93 3.79 16.32
CA GLU A 299 -5.81 2.36 16.61
C GLU A 299 -4.94 1.67 15.57
N VAL A 300 -3.95 0.95 16.02
CA VAL A 300 -3.07 0.17 15.16
C VAL A 300 -3.69 -1.20 14.88
N GLY A 301 -3.56 -1.67 13.64
CA GLY A 301 -4.02 -2.98 13.23
C GLY A 301 -3.34 -4.12 14.01
N ARG A 302 -4.04 -5.24 14.12
CA ARG A 302 -3.54 -6.51 14.66
C ARG A 302 -3.85 -7.63 13.67
N LEU A 303 -3.08 -8.68 13.69
CA LEU A 303 -3.29 -9.79 12.77
C LEU A 303 -4.56 -10.57 13.14
N TRP A 304 -5.48 -10.63 12.20
CA TRP A 304 -6.71 -11.42 12.26
C TRP A 304 -6.76 -12.40 11.09
N LYS A 305 -7.49 -13.48 11.32
CA LYS A 305 -7.86 -14.47 10.32
C LYS A 305 -9.37 -14.46 10.17
N TRP A 306 -9.85 -14.27 8.96
CA TRP A 306 -11.25 -14.40 8.61
C TRP A 306 -11.44 -15.64 7.75
N THR A 307 -12.46 -16.43 8.05
CA THR A 307 -12.83 -17.60 7.24
C THR A 307 -14.26 -17.46 6.78
N ILE A 308 -14.43 -17.25 5.47
CA ILE A 308 -15.74 -17.15 4.82
C ILE A 308 -16.14 -18.56 4.39
N ASP A 309 -17.19 -19.11 4.98
CA ASP A 309 -17.81 -20.37 4.54
C ASP A 309 -18.82 -20.07 3.43
N LEU A 310 -18.49 -20.46 2.20
CA LEU A 310 -19.33 -20.18 1.04
C LEU A 310 -20.62 -21.00 1.03
N ASP A 311 -20.67 -22.17 1.68
CA ASP A 311 -21.89 -22.99 1.78
C ASP A 311 -22.81 -22.49 2.89
N ALA A 312 -22.27 -22.26 4.09
CA ALA A 312 -23.03 -21.79 5.23
C ALA A 312 -23.43 -20.31 5.11
N GLY A 313 -22.72 -19.53 4.33
CA GLY A 313 -22.96 -18.09 4.20
C GLY A 313 -22.54 -17.29 5.42
N THR A 314 -21.50 -17.72 6.14
CA THR A 314 -21.03 -17.12 7.40
C THR A 314 -19.56 -16.78 7.35
N VAL A 315 -19.13 -15.84 8.22
CA VAL A 315 -17.72 -15.52 8.45
C VAL A 315 -17.37 -15.84 9.90
N THR A 316 -16.23 -16.51 10.08
CA THR A 316 -15.59 -16.64 11.40
C THR A 316 -14.44 -15.67 11.47
N GLU A 317 -14.43 -14.84 12.50
CA GLU A 317 -13.41 -13.83 12.78
C GLU A 317 -12.57 -14.26 13.98
N GLU A 318 -11.26 -14.44 13.78
CA GLU A 318 -10.32 -14.92 14.81
C GLU A 318 -9.12 -13.97 14.90
N GLN A 319 -8.86 -13.43 16.09
CA GLN A 319 -7.62 -12.69 16.32
C GLN A 319 -6.46 -13.67 16.47
N VAL A 320 -5.46 -13.55 15.61
CA VAL A 320 -4.28 -14.42 15.61
C VAL A 320 -3.24 -13.95 16.63
N ASP A 321 -3.02 -12.63 16.70
CA ASP A 321 -2.02 -12.02 17.58
C ASP A 321 -2.53 -10.67 18.09
N ASP A 322 -2.06 -10.27 19.30
CA ASP A 322 -2.40 -9.00 19.95
C ASP A 322 -1.33 -7.91 19.74
N ARG A 323 -0.20 -8.24 19.11
CA ARG A 323 0.85 -7.27 18.78
C ARG A 323 0.39 -6.35 17.66
N PRO A 324 0.63 -5.02 17.77
CA PRO A 324 0.24 -4.07 16.76
C PRO A 324 1.16 -4.16 15.53
N GLY A 325 0.61 -4.36 14.35
CA GLY A 325 1.37 -4.47 13.09
C GLY A 325 0.53 -4.20 11.87
N ASP A 326 1.18 -3.72 10.82
CA ASP A 326 0.55 -3.45 9.54
C ASP A 326 1.52 -3.68 8.36
N PHE A 327 1.13 -3.27 7.14
CA PHE A 327 1.89 -3.44 5.91
C PHE A 327 2.22 -4.91 5.62
N GLY A 328 1.19 -5.76 5.71
CA GLY A 328 1.32 -7.19 5.52
C GLY A 328 1.73 -7.57 4.10
N ARG A 329 2.76 -8.41 3.98
CA ARG A 329 3.25 -8.95 2.70
C ARG A 329 3.45 -10.44 2.80
N VAL A 330 3.32 -11.12 1.66
CA VAL A 330 3.77 -12.50 1.44
C VAL A 330 4.79 -12.51 0.31
N ASP A 331 5.34 -13.66 -0.01
CA ASP A 331 6.03 -13.86 -1.29
C ASP A 331 5.05 -13.58 -2.45
N ASP A 332 5.40 -12.66 -3.35
CA ASP A 332 4.53 -12.27 -4.47
C ASP A 332 4.17 -13.45 -5.39
N ARG A 333 4.96 -14.54 -5.37
CA ARG A 333 4.66 -15.80 -6.07
C ARG A 333 3.45 -16.55 -5.47
N LEU A 334 2.99 -16.13 -4.27
CA LEU A 334 1.90 -16.75 -3.50
C LEU A 334 0.72 -15.81 -3.24
N VAL A 335 0.69 -14.65 -3.86
CA VAL A 335 -0.48 -13.75 -3.78
C VAL A 335 -1.73 -14.46 -4.30
N GLY A 336 -2.76 -14.58 -3.45
CA GLY A 336 -4.00 -15.28 -3.76
C GLY A 336 -3.94 -16.80 -3.62
N LEU A 337 -2.82 -17.34 -3.15
CA LEU A 337 -2.58 -18.77 -2.90
C LEU A 337 -2.35 -19.02 -1.40
N ASP A 338 -2.32 -20.29 -1.00
CA ASP A 338 -2.05 -20.70 0.39
C ASP A 338 -0.58 -20.43 0.75
N ALA A 339 -0.32 -19.24 1.26
CA ALA A 339 1.00 -18.83 1.75
C ALA A 339 1.14 -19.23 3.21
N ARG A 340 2.27 -19.83 3.56
CA ARG A 340 2.60 -20.19 4.93
C ARG A 340 3.14 -19.00 5.71
N TYR A 341 3.95 -18.14 5.07
CA TYR A 341 4.62 -17.03 5.75
C TYR A 341 4.04 -15.68 5.34
N GLY A 342 3.79 -14.85 6.36
CA GLY A 342 3.42 -13.44 6.21
C GLY A 342 4.42 -12.56 6.96
N TYR A 343 4.74 -11.41 6.39
CA TYR A 343 5.70 -10.45 6.95
C TYR A 343 4.97 -9.14 7.23
N LEU A 344 5.09 -8.62 8.45
CA LEU A 344 4.47 -7.37 8.87
C LEU A 344 5.51 -6.43 9.45
N MET A 345 5.28 -5.15 9.28
CA MET A 345 5.96 -4.11 10.03
C MET A 345 5.34 -4.03 11.43
N ALA A 346 6.18 -4.10 12.48
CA ALA A 346 5.74 -3.80 13.83
C ALA A 346 5.34 -2.33 13.93
N MET A 347 4.17 -2.05 14.50
CA MET A 347 3.75 -0.69 14.79
C MET A 347 4.00 -0.41 16.28
N ALA A 348 4.47 0.77 16.64
CA ALA A 348 4.72 1.14 18.02
C ALA A 348 3.57 2.00 18.55
N GLY A 349 3.06 1.59 19.69
CA GLY A 349 2.23 2.42 20.54
C GLY A 349 0.72 2.19 20.41
N GLU A 350 0.09 2.16 21.58
CA GLU A 350 -1.27 2.65 21.77
C GLU A 350 -1.12 4.13 22.07
N GLY A 351 -1.73 5.00 21.32
CA GLY A 351 -1.73 6.38 21.72
C GLY A 351 -2.11 7.36 20.63
N ASN A 352 -2.71 8.41 21.04
CA ASN A 352 -3.09 9.65 20.41
C ASN A 352 -1.91 10.39 19.79
N SER A 353 -1.13 9.78 18.89
CA SER A 353 -0.14 10.48 18.13
C SER A 353 -0.69 10.78 16.76
N GLU A 354 -0.67 12.04 16.37
CA GLU A 354 -1.00 12.46 15.01
C GLU A 354 -0.03 11.86 13.98
N GLU A 355 1.14 11.39 14.43
CA GLU A 355 2.20 10.80 13.62
C GLU A 355 2.13 9.27 13.65
N PRO A 356 2.14 8.59 12.49
CA PRO A 356 2.25 7.14 12.44
C PRO A 356 3.53 6.68 13.12
N VAL A 357 3.41 5.85 14.14
CA VAL A 357 4.59 5.36 14.87
C VAL A 357 4.99 4.00 14.32
N TYR A 358 5.89 3.99 13.34
CA TYR A 358 6.55 2.79 12.89
C TYR A 358 7.46 2.24 13.99
N GLY A 359 7.34 0.94 14.25
CA GLY A 359 8.17 0.25 15.22
C GLY A 359 9.57 -0.05 14.70
N SER A 360 10.36 -0.69 15.54
CA SER A 360 11.74 -1.05 15.26
C SER A 360 11.94 -2.56 15.08
N ALA A 361 10.95 -3.22 14.46
CA ALA A 361 11.02 -4.65 14.18
C ALA A 361 10.19 -5.02 12.94
N PHE A 362 10.54 -6.15 12.33
CA PHE A 362 9.68 -6.90 11.42
C PHE A 362 9.22 -8.18 12.09
N TRP A 363 8.02 -8.62 11.76
CA TRP A 363 7.45 -9.87 12.21
C TRP A 363 7.24 -10.82 11.06
N LYS A 364 7.75 -12.03 11.21
CA LYS A 364 7.47 -13.17 10.33
C LYS A 364 6.48 -14.08 11.03
N TYR A 365 5.30 -14.22 10.47
CA TYR A 365 4.27 -15.12 10.95
C TYR A 365 4.24 -16.41 10.13
N ASP A 366 4.15 -17.54 10.80
CA ASP A 366 3.63 -18.78 10.22
C ASP A 366 2.08 -18.68 10.28
N LEU A 367 1.46 -18.37 9.16
CA LEU A 367 0.02 -18.08 9.06
C LEU A 367 -0.86 -19.29 9.39
N ALA A 368 -0.32 -20.52 9.32
CA ALA A 368 -1.04 -21.73 9.65
C ALA A 368 -1.13 -21.95 11.17
N SER A 369 -0.07 -21.64 11.91
CA SER A 369 0.01 -21.85 13.35
C SER A 369 -0.17 -20.60 14.20
N GLY A 370 -0.04 -19.40 13.59
CA GLY A 370 0.01 -18.12 14.29
C GLY A 370 1.34 -17.84 15.00
N ALA A 371 2.33 -18.72 14.85
CA ALA A 371 3.64 -18.50 15.45
C ALA A 371 4.34 -17.31 14.80
N CYS A 372 5.03 -16.49 15.59
CA CYS A 372 5.70 -15.30 15.12
C CYS A 372 7.16 -15.26 15.58
N VAL A 373 8.04 -14.91 14.66
CA VAL A 373 9.45 -14.56 14.89
C VAL A 373 9.61 -13.06 14.73
N GLU A 374 10.35 -12.43 15.65
CA GLU A 374 10.64 -11.00 15.61
C GLU A 374 12.08 -10.76 15.16
N HIS A 375 12.26 -9.95 14.13
CA HIS A 375 13.55 -9.41 13.75
C HIS A 375 13.65 -7.94 14.17
N ARG A 376 14.54 -7.64 15.14
CA ARG A 376 14.74 -6.28 15.65
C ARG A 376 15.70 -5.47 14.80
N LEU A 377 15.28 -4.25 14.45
CA LEU A 377 16.09 -3.31 13.66
C LEU A 377 17.11 -2.52 14.50
N GLY A 378 16.91 -2.49 15.82
CA GLY A 378 17.72 -1.74 16.79
C GLY A 378 17.00 -0.52 17.37
N ASP A 379 17.54 0.00 18.47
CA ASP A 379 16.94 1.12 19.17
C ASP A 379 17.02 2.41 18.35
N GLY A 380 15.89 3.10 18.23
CA GLY A 380 15.76 4.34 17.43
C GLY A 380 15.66 4.11 15.93
N VAL A 381 15.69 2.87 15.45
CA VAL A 381 15.47 2.57 14.04
C VAL A 381 13.98 2.40 13.77
N ARG A 382 13.44 3.13 12.79
CA ARG A 382 12.07 3.03 12.31
C ARG A 382 12.04 2.21 11.04
N GLY A 383 11.19 1.21 10.99
CA GLY A 383 10.99 0.39 9.81
C GLY A 383 10.11 1.05 8.76
N ALA A 384 9.87 0.32 7.69
CA ALA A 384 8.86 0.60 6.66
C ALA A 384 8.32 -0.73 6.13
N GLU A 385 7.49 -0.71 5.11
CA GLU A 385 6.91 -1.92 4.53
C GLU A 385 7.98 -2.97 4.16
N PRO A 386 7.88 -4.22 4.65
CA PRO A 386 8.80 -5.30 4.30
C PRO A 386 8.46 -5.87 2.92
N VAL A 387 9.46 -6.04 2.06
CA VAL A 387 9.29 -6.67 0.75
C VAL A 387 10.11 -7.97 0.73
N PHE A 388 9.47 -9.09 0.43
CA PHE A 388 10.18 -10.35 0.26
C PHE A 388 10.76 -10.45 -1.16
N ALA A 389 12.04 -10.83 -1.26
CA ALA A 389 12.70 -11.14 -2.51
C ALA A 389 13.25 -12.58 -2.47
N PRO A 390 12.72 -13.51 -3.30
CA PRO A 390 13.18 -14.90 -3.31
C PRO A 390 14.62 -15.02 -3.81
N ALA A 391 15.38 -15.97 -3.26
CA ALA A 391 16.75 -16.25 -3.66
C ALA A 391 16.86 -16.74 -5.11
N SER A 392 15.83 -17.41 -5.60
CA SER A 392 15.68 -17.83 -6.99
C SER A 392 14.20 -18.02 -7.33
N THR A 393 13.89 -18.26 -8.61
CA THR A 393 12.52 -18.59 -9.05
C THR A 393 11.97 -19.86 -8.41
N ASP A 394 12.84 -20.82 -8.08
CA ASP A 394 12.49 -22.12 -7.51
C ASP A 394 12.78 -22.21 -6.00
N ALA A 395 13.17 -21.11 -5.36
CA ALA A 395 13.46 -21.04 -3.94
C ALA A 395 12.23 -21.40 -3.08
N GLY A 396 12.47 -21.95 -1.90
CA GLY A 396 11.43 -22.13 -0.88
C GLY A 396 10.74 -20.82 -0.54
N GLU A 397 9.57 -20.89 0.11
CA GLU A 397 8.72 -19.72 0.37
C GLU A 397 9.40 -18.66 1.26
N ASP A 398 10.27 -19.08 2.18
CA ASP A 398 11.06 -18.16 3.02
C ASP A 398 12.57 -18.21 2.69
N GLU A 399 12.94 -18.84 1.58
CA GLU A 399 14.32 -18.86 1.08
C GLU A 399 14.57 -17.60 0.24
N GLY A 400 15.03 -16.55 0.91
CA GLY A 400 15.19 -15.23 0.32
C GLY A 400 15.44 -14.15 1.37
N TRP A 401 15.10 -12.93 1.04
CA TRP A 401 15.40 -11.76 1.88
C TRP A 401 14.19 -10.86 2.06
N ILE A 402 14.08 -10.29 3.26
CA ILE A 402 13.23 -9.14 3.52
C ILE A 402 14.06 -7.88 3.26
N ILE A 403 13.52 -7.01 2.41
CA ILE A 403 14.17 -5.77 2.00
C ILE A 403 13.27 -4.59 2.37
N SER A 404 13.84 -3.57 3.02
CA SER A 404 13.12 -2.34 3.36
C SER A 404 14.08 -1.17 3.51
N ILE A 405 13.62 0.06 3.26
CA ILE A 405 14.32 1.27 3.69
C ILE A 405 13.88 1.57 5.13
N VAL A 406 14.86 1.68 6.01
CA VAL A 406 14.64 2.03 7.43
C VAL A 406 15.31 3.35 7.76
N HIS A 407 14.80 4.06 8.77
CA HIS A 407 15.36 5.32 9.24
C HIS A 407 15.90 5.18 10.65
N ASP A 408 17.12 5.61 10.88
CA ASP A 408 17.77 5.67 12.19
C ASP A 408 17.64 7.09 12.75
N THR A 409 16.77 7.28 13.73
CA THR A 409 16.51 8.58 14.35
C THR A 409 17.69 9.12 15.16
N ASN A 410 18.64 8.25 15.58
CA ASN A 410 19.83 8.68 16.34
C ASN A 410 20.86 9.37 15.43
N SER A 411 20.96 8.93 14.18
CA SER A 411 21.90 9.48 13.20
C SER A 411 21.24 10.35 12.13
N ASP A 412 19.89 10.39 12.12
CA ASP A 412 19.08 11.01 11.07
C ASP A 412 19.47 10.54 9.67
N GLN A 413 19.59 9.21 9.51
CA GLN A 413 19.98 8.60 8.25
C GLN A 413 19.08 7.43 7.89
N SER A 414 18.78 7.31 6.61
CA SER A 414 18.07 6.16 6.06
C SER A 414 19.05 5.17 5.41
N ARG A 415 18.71 3.88 5.49
CA ARG A 415 19.47 2.80 4.84
C ARG A 415 18.54 1.71 4.32
N LEU A 416 18.95 1.06 3.24
CA LEU A 416 18.33 -0.18 2.81
C LEU A 416 18.85 -1.32 3.67
N VAL A 417 17.96 -2.07 4.30
CA VAL A 417 18.31 -3.32 5.00
C VAL A 417 17.95 -4.53 4.14
N ILE A 418 18.77 -5.55 4.19
CA ILE A 418 18.60 -6.85 3.54
C ILE A 418 18.76 -7.90 4.63
N ILE A 419 17.68 -8.56 4.98
CA ILE A 419 17.58 -9.49 6.11
C ILE A 419 17.30 -10.87 5.55
N ASP A 420 18.02 -11.91 5.98
CA ASP A 420 17.69 -13.27 5.63
C ASP A 420 16.31 -13.61 6.20
N ALA A 421 15.38 -14.04 5.36
CA ALA A 421 14.03 -14.31 5.78
C ALA A 421 13.87 -15.60 6.60
N GLN A 422 14.93 -16.40 6.74
CA GLN A 422 14.97 -17.61 7.57
C GLN A 422 15.51 -17.37 8.99
N ASP A 423 16.12 -16.20 9.24
CA ASP A 423 16.67 -15.82 10.55
C ASP A 423 15.64 -15.17 11.49
#